data_8f8734016595058dfad083fa0b132c92
#
_entry.id   8f8734016595058dfad083fa0b132c92
#
_cell.length_a   1.000
_cell.length_b   1.000
_cell.length_c   1.000
_cell.angle_alpha   90.00
_cell.angle_beta   90.00
_cell.angle_gamma   90.00
#
_symmetry.space_group_name_H-M   'P 1'
#
loop_
_entity.id
_entity.type
_entity.pdbx_description
1 polymer ?
#
loop_
_entity_poly.entity_id
_entity_poly.type
_entity_poly.pdbx_seq_one_letter_code
_entity_poly.pdbx_strand_id
1 'polypeptide(L)'
;PPRLMVIMVQKEVGQRICDQPPKMSFLGNCIQFYAQAQIVAIVDKTNFWPQPKVDAAILKLIPFGKKPEIDPALFFRVVKAGFLHPRKQLLNNIKEGLGMKRQEAEKLLTACNISPARRAETLSIADWIRLASSFFNC
;
A
#
# COMPACT_ATOMS: atom_id res chain seq x y z
N PRO A 1 -2.93 20.31 -8.41
CA PRO A 1 -1.97 19.33 -7.92
C PRO A 1 -0.68 19.36 -8.74
N PRO A 2 0.46 19.07 -8.12
CA PRO A 2 1.73 19.07 -8.85
C PRO A 2 1.74 17.96 -9.91
N ARG A 3 2.43 18.22 -11.02
CA ARG A 3 2.66 17.22 -12.06
C ARG A 3 3.78 16.27 -11.71
N LEU A 4 4.67 16.70 -10.85
CA LEU A 4 5.86 15.97 -10.45
C LEU A 4 6.27 16.42 -9.06
N MET A 5 6.61 15.48 -8.21
CA MET A 5 7.21 15.73 -6.91
C MET A 5 8.54 14.99 -6.81
N VAL A 6 9.54 15.67 -6.27
CA VAL A 6 10.82 15.05 -5.95
C VAL A 6 11.03 15.22 -4.45
N ILE A 7 11.21 14.13 -3.73
CA ILE A 7 11.39 14.16 -2.29
C ILE A 7 12.61 13.30 -1.90
N MET A 8 13.18 13.63 -0.74
CA MET A 8 14.26 12.85 -0.16
C MET A 8 13.79 12.25 1.15
N VAL A 9 13.97 10.94 1.31
CA VAL A 9 13.59 10.18 2.50
C VAL A 9 14.72 9.23 2.88
N GLN A 10 14.63 8.62 4.06
CA GLN A 10 15.54 7.53 4.42
C GLN A 10 15.41 6.40 3.38
N LYS A 11 16.55 5.76 3.07
CA LYS A 11 16.61 4.71 2.04
C LYS A 11 15.54 3.63 2.23
N GLU A 12 15.40 3.13 3.46
CA GLU A 12 14.41 2.08 3.76
C GLU A 12 12.98 2.54 3.50
N VAL A 13 12.67 3.79 3.89
CA VAL A 13 11.35 4.38 3.64
C VAL A 13 11.09 4.50 2.15
N GLY A 14 12.08 4.95 1.39
CA GLY A 14 11.97 5.04 -0.06
C GLY A 14 11.72 3.69 -0.72
N GLN A 15 12.41 2.67 -0.25
CA GLN A 15 12.21 1.30 -0.76
C GLN A 15 10.80 0.80 -0.48
N ARG A 16 10.26 1.07 0.70
CA ARG A 16 8.88 0.70 1.06
C ARG A 16 7.85 1.42 0.19
N ILE A 17 8.06 2.70 -0.07
CA ILE A 17 7.15 3.48 -0.93
C ILE A 17 7.11 2.89 -2.35
N CYS A 18 8.22 2.38 -2.84
CA CYS A 18 8.34 1.85 -4.20
C CYS A 18 8.18 0.33 -4.30
N ASP A 19 7.84 -0.36 -3.21
CA ASP A 19 7.63 -1.81 -3.22
C ASP A 19 6.56 -2.22 -4.22
N GLN A 20 6.68 -3.45 -4.71
CA GLN A 20 5.74 -4.03 -5.67
C GLN A 20 5.28 -5.41 -5.17
N PRO A 21 4.11 -5.89 -5.60
CA PRO A 21 3.73 -7.27 -5.28
C PRO A 21 4.80 -8.24 -5.79
N PRO A 22 5.06 -9.32 -5.07
CA PRO A 22 4.34 -9.85 -3.89
C PRO A 22 4.82 -9.32 -2.53
N LYS A 23 5.57 -8.24 -2.50
CA LYS A 23 6.14 -7.69 -1.27
C LYS A 23 5.74 -6.22 -1.05
N MET A 24 4.46 -5.91 -1.29
CA MET A 24 3.94 -4.58 -1.03
C MET A 24 3.92 -4.26 0.45
N SER A 25 4.21 -3.00 0.78
CA SER A 25 4.05 -2.46 2.14
C SER A 25 2.74 -1.69 2.27
N PHE A 26 2.33 -1.44 3.52
CA PHE A 26 1.21 -0.54 3.79
C PHE A 26 1.48 0.86 3.22
N LEU A 27 2.68 1.39 3.51
CA LEU A 27 3.09 2.71 3.02
C LEU A 27 3.10 2.78 1.50
N GLY A 28 3.62 1.74 0.83
CA GLY A 28 3.61 1.64 -0.62
C GLY A 28 2.20 1.73 -1.20
N ASN A 29 1.24 1.03 -0.58
CA ASN A 29 -0.15 1.11 -1.00
C ASN A 29 -0.72 2.52 -0.83
N CYS A 30 -0.41 3.19 0.27
CA CYS A 30 -0.90 4.54 0.53
C CYS A 30 -0.41 5.55 -0.51
N ILE A 31 0.85 5.48 -0.89
CA ILE A 31 1.45 6.41 -1.86
C ILE A 31 1.06 6.04 -3.29
N GLN A 32 1.15 4.76 -3.65
CA GLN A 32 0.90 4.31 -5.02
C GLN A 32 -0.58 4.35 -5.42
N PHE A 33 -1.46 4.51 -4.46
CA PHE A 33 -2.86 4.82 -4.75
C PHE A 33 -3.01 6.17 -5.48
N TYR A 34 -2.14 7.13 -5.17
CA TYR A 34 -2.19 8.49 -5.71
C TYR A 34 -1.18 8.76 -6.82
N ALA A 35 -0.07 8.03 -6.85
CA ALA A 35 1.06 8.40 -7.69
C ALA A 35 1.90 7.19 -8.08
N GLN A 36 2.56 7.30 -9.22
CA GLN A 36 3.64 6.39 -9.58
C GLN A 36 4.89 6.83 -8.81
N ALA A 37 5.56 5.90 -8.14
CA ALA A 37 6.73 6.16 -7.31
C ALA A 37 7.95 5.45 -7.86
N GLN A 38 9.09 6.16 -7.90
CA GLN A 38 10.34 5.62 -8.41
C GLN A 38 11.52 6.16 -7.60
N ILE A 39 12.46 5.29 -7.22
CA ILE A 39 13.74 5.71 -6.67
C ILE A 39 14.62 6.15 -7.84
N VAL A 40 15.06 7.40 -7.83
CA VAL A 40 15.94 7.93 -8.88
C VAL A 40 17.39 7.96 -8.47
N ALA A 41 17.68 8.00 -7.17
CA ALA A 41 19.06 7.96 -6.67
C ALA A 41 19.11 7.53 -5.22
N ILE A 42 20.20 6.88 -4.82
CA ILE A 42 20.54 6.63 -3.42
C ILE A 42 21.68 7.55 -3.08
N VAL A 43 21.56 8.28 -1.96
CA VAL A 43 22.57 9.23 -1.50
C VAL A 43 23.21 8.66 -0.24
N ASP A 44 24.53 8.45 -0.30
CA ASP A 44 25.29 7.91 0.81
C ASP A 44 25.24 8.88 2.00
N LYS A 45 25.12 8.33 3.20
CA LYS A 45 25.05 9.11 4.45
C LYS A 45 26.25 10.01 4.66
N THR A 46 27.40 9.67 4.09
CA THR A 46 28.62 10.47 4.22
C THR A 46 28.55 11.83 3.49
N ASN A 47 27.55 12.04 2.63
CA ASN A 47 27.34 13.29 1.94
C ASN A 47 26.63 14.37 2.78
N PHE A 48 26.26 14.05 4.02
CA PHE A 48 25.52 14.96 4.90
C PHE A 48 26.36 15.36 6.12
N TRP A 49 26.12 16.58 6.60
CA TRP A 49 26.71 17.07 7.85
C TRP A 49 25.63 17.73 8.70
N PRO A 50 25.40 17.27 9.94
CA PRO A 50 26.01 16.08 10.56
C PRO A 50 25.58 14.81 9.83
N GLN A 51 26.45 13.76 9.88
CA GLN A 51 26.17 12.52 9.17
C GLN A 51 25.01 11.76 9.82
N PRO A 52 23.95 11.43 9.06
CA PRO A 52 22.85 10.59 9.56
C PRO A 52 23.30 9.14 9.74
N LYS A 53 22.46 8.33 10.40
CA LYS A 53 22.76 6.91 10.64
C LYS A 53 22.54 6.03 9.42
N VAL A 54 21.72 6.48 8.48
CA VAL A 54 21.30 5.71 7.29
C VAL A 54 21.43 6.54 6.04
N ASP A 55 21.54 5.86 4.89
CA ASP A 55 21.53 6.50 3.58
C ASP A 55 20.16 7.08 3.27
N ALA A 56 20.12 8.00 2.31
CA ALA A 56 18.89 8.61 1.82
C ALA A 56 18.53 8.09 0.42
N ALA A 57 17.25 8.18 0.07
CA ALA A 57 16.77 7.93 -1.29
C ALA A 57 16.09 9.18 -1.82
N ILE A 58 16.34 9.49 -3.07
CA ILE A 58 15.61 10.54 -3.79
C ILE A 58 14.53 9.85 -4.60
N LEU A 59 13.29 10.24 -4.36
CA LEU A 59 12.12 9.67 -5.02
C LEU A 59 11.52 10.66 -6.00
N LYS A 60 11.08 10.13 -7.12
CA LYS A 60 10.25 10.83 -8.09
C LYS A 60 8.84 10.30 -7.95
N LEU A 61 7.88 11.17 -7.66
CA LEU A 61 6.47 10.84 -7.56
C LEU A 61 5.73 11.56 -8.67
N ILE A 62 5.01 10.79 -9.50
CA ILE A 62 4.19 11.34 -10.57
C ILE A 62 2.73 11.10 -10.20
N PRO A 63 2.02 12.11 -9.68
CA PRO A 63 0.60 11.95 -9.34
C PRO A 63 -0.22 11.56 -10.55
N PHE A 64 -1.20 10.68 -10.35
CA PHE A 64 -2.14 10.31 -11.41
C PHE A 64 -3.05 11.51 -11.71
N GLY A 65 -3.23 11.81 -12.99
CA GLY A 65 -3.99 12.99 -13.42
C GLY A 65 -5.49 12.86 -13.34
N LYS A 66 -6.01 11.77 -12.81
CA LYS A 66 -7.45 11.50 -12.74
C LYS A 66 -7.89 11.19 -11.31
N LYS A 67 -9.19 11.37 -11.04
CA LYS A 67 -9.79 11.03 -9.76
C LYS A 67 -9.58 9.54 -9.46
N PRO A 68 -9.34 9.18 -8.18
CA PRO A 68 -9.33 7.79 -7.77
C PRO A 68 -10.68 7.11 -8.09
N GLU A 69 -10.62 5.83 -8.44
CA GLU A 69 -11.81 5.03 -8.76
C GLU A 69 -12.71 4.80 -7.55
N ILE A 70 -12.18 4.97 -6.36
CA ILE A 70 -12.89 4.77 -5.10
C ILE A 70 -12.53 5.90 -4.13
N ASP A 71 -13.44 6.20 -3.20
CA ASP A 71 -13.15 7.16 -2.12
C ASP A 71 -11.91 6.71 -1.36
N PRO A 72 -10.89 7.59 -1.24
CA PRO A 72 -9.67 7.26 -0.51
C PRO A 72 -9.89 6.74 0.90
N ALA A 73 -10.88 7.27 1.62
CA ALA A 73 -11.17 6.82 2.99
C ALA A 73 -11.57 5.35 3.03
N LEU A 74 -12.33 4.89 2.03
CA LEU A 74 -12.76 3.49 1.92
C LEU A 74 -11.58 2.59 1.58
N PHE A 75 -10.75 3.03 0.63
CA PHE A 75 -9.53 2.31 0.25
C PHE A 75 -8.61 2.10 1.46
N PHE A 76 -8.30 3.19 2.16
CA PHE A 76 -7.38 3.11 3.30
C PHE A 76 -7.93 2.29 4.45
N ARG A 77 -9.23 2.32 4.69
CA ARG A 77 -9.87 1.50 5.72
C ARG A 77 -9.64 0.00 5.46
N VAL A 78 -9.85 -0.43 4.23
CA VAL A 78 -9.68 -1.84 3.86
C VAL A 78 -8.21 -2.25 3.85
N VAL A 79 -7.33 -1.42 3.30
CA VAL A 79 -5.89 -1.69 3.30
C VAL A 79 -5.34 -1.78 4.73
N LYS A 80 -5.73 -0.84 5.59
CA LYS A 80 -5.32 -0.85 7.00
C LYS A 80 -5.77 -2.14 7.70
N ALA A 81 -6.99 -2.58 7.45
CA ALA A 81 -7.49 -3.84 8.00
C ALA A 81 -6.67 -5.03 7.52
N GLY A 82 -6.36 -5.06 6.23
CA GLY A 82 -5.58 -6.15 5.62
C GLY A 82 -4.16 -6.27 6.16
N PHE A 83 -3.56 -5.15 6.56
CA PHE A 83 -2.20 -5.11 7.13
C PHE A 83 -2.19 -5.12 8.66
N LEU A 84 -3.31 -5.37 9.33
CA LEU A 84 -3.43 -5.32 10.79
C LEU A 84 -2.37 -6.20 11.47
N HIS A 85 -2.17 -7.41 10.98
CA HIS A 85 -1.12 -8.32 11.42
C HIS A 85 -0.37 -8.82 10.18
N PRO A 86 0.79 -8.23 9.84
CA PRO A 86 1.45 -8.46 8.53
C PRO A 86 1.78 -9.92 8.22
N ARG A 87 2.02 -10.74 9.24
CA ARG A 87 2.39 -12.15 9.05
C ARG A 87 1.21 -13.10 9.01
N LYS A 88 -0.01 -12.61 9.28
CA LYS A 88 -1.22 -13.43 9.24
C LYS A 88 -1.84 -13.45 7.85
N GLN A 89 -2.65 -14.48 7.58
CA GLN A 89 -3.41 -14.57 6.34
C GLN A 89 -4.43 -13.44 6.24
N LEU A 90 -4.72 -13.05 5.03
CA LEU A 90 -5.63 -11.95 4.72
C LEU A 90 -7.02 -12.16 5.35
N LEU A 91 -7.54 -13.37 5.31
CA LEU A 91 -8.84 -13.69 5.91
C LEU A 91 -8.93 -13.25 7.37
N ASN A 92 -7.91 -13.57 8.16
CA ASN A 92 -7.89 -13.24 9.59
C ASN A 92 -7.85 -11.72 9.79
N ASN A 93 -7.05 -11.02 8.99
CA ASN A 93 -6.92 -9.57 9.07
C ASN A 93 -8.19 -8.83 8.66
N ILE A 94 -8.81 -9.25 7.57
CA ILE A 94 -10.07 -8.65 7.08
C ILE A 94 -11.20 -8.90 8.08
N LYS A 95 -11.32 -10.12 8.57
CA LYS A 95 -12.31 -10.47 9.58
C LYS A 95 -12.19 -9.57 10.81
N GLU A 96 -10.99 -9.49 11.38
CA GLU A 96 -10.73 -8.70 12.58
C GLU A 96 -10.81 -7.20 12.31
N GLY A 97 -10.15 -6.73 11.26
CA GLY A 97 -10.03 -5.31 10.95
C GLY A 97 -11.32 -4.65 10.50
N LEU A 98 -12.21 -5.39 9.84
CA LEU A 98 -13.49 -4.89 9.37
C LEU A 98 -14.68 -5.36 10.22
N GLY A 99 -14.42 -6.12 11.29
CA GLY A 99 -15.48 -6.59 12.18
C GLY A 99 -16.46 -7.54 11.52
N MET A 100 -15.96 -8.40 10.62
CA MET A 100 -16.78 -9.35 9.87
C MET A 100 -16.74 -10.74 10.49
N LYS A 101 -17.78 -11.51 10.24
CA LYS A 101 -17.77 -12.94 10.54
C LYS A 101 -16.88 -13.65 9.51
N ARG A 102 -16.29 -14.79 9.91
CA ARG A 102 -15.40 -15.56 9.05
C ARG A 102 -16.03 -15.88 7.68
N GLN A 103 -17.27 -16.34 7.69
CA GLN A 103 -17.99 -16.70 6.46
C GLN A 103 -18.20 -15.50 5.53
N GLU A 104 -18.51 -14.34 6.11
CA GLU A 104 -18.68 -13.09 5.36
C GLU A 104 -17.36 -12.66 4.71
N ALA A 105 -16.26 -12.74 5.47
CA ALA A 105 -14.94 -12.40 4.97
C ALA A 105 -14.50 -13.35 3.85
N GLU A 106 -14.75 -14.64 3.98
CA GLU A 106 -14.45 -15.63 2.94
C GLU A 106 -15.23 -15.35 1.65
N LYS A 107 -16.52 -15.05 1.78
CA LYS A 107 -17.36 -14.69 0.62
C LYS A 107 -16.86 -13.45 -0.09
N LEU A 108 -16.49 -12.42 0.70
CA LEU A 108 -15.97 -11.17 0.15
C LEU A 108 -14.70 -11.40 -0.65
N LEU A 109 -13.73 -12.11 -0.09
CA LEU A 109 -12.47 -12.40 -0.76
C LEU A 109 -12.67 -13.26 -2.01
N THR A 110 -13.49 -14.29 -1.91
CA THR A 110 -13.78 -15.16 -3.04
C THR A 110 -14.47 -14.41 -4.17
N ALA A 111 -15.41 -13.52 -3.84
CA ALA A 111 -16.09 -12.68 -4.83
C ALA A 111 -15.13 -11.76 -5.57
N CYS A 112 -14.04 -11.35 -4.92
CA CYS A 112 -12.99 -10.54 -5.53
C CYS A 112 -11.89 -11.36 -6.21
N ASN A 113 -12.07 -12.68 -6.25
CA ASN A 113 -11.08 -13.61 -6.81
C ASN A 113 -9.74 -13.57 -6.07
N ILE A 114 -9.80 -13.38 -4.75
CA ILE A 114 -8.63 -13.34 -3.87
C ILE A 114 -8.69 -14.54 -2.93
N SER A 115 -7.63 -15.37 -2.93
CA SER A 115 -7.56 -16.50 -2.00
C SER A 115 -7.48 -16.01 -0.56
N PRO A 116 -8.32 -16.53 0.36
CA PRO A 116 -8.26 -16.15 1.77
C PRO A 116 -6.93 -16.46 2.45
N ALA A 117 -6.15 -17.38 1.90
CA ALA A 117 -4.85 -17.77 2.43
C ALA A 117 -3.72 -16.81 2.06
N ARG A 118 -3.96 -15.89 1.13
CA ARG A 118 -2.95 -14.90 0.74
C ARG A 118 -2.66 -13.94 1.88
N ARG A 119 -1.50 -13.30 1.80
CA ARG A 119 -1.12 -12.22 2.73
C ARG A 119 -1.29 -10.87 2.04
N ALA A 120 -1.52 -9.85 2.84
CA ALA A 120 -1.74 -8.48 2.35
C ALA A 120 -0.63 -7.99 1.40
N GLU A 121 0.62 -8.33 1.71
CA GLU A 121 1.78 -7.91 0.90
C GLU A 121 1.74 -8.40 -0.55
N THR A 122 0.95 -9.42 -0.84
CA THR A 122 0.86 -10.01 -2.19
C THR A 122 -0.19 -9.35 -3.08
N LEU A 123 -1.03 -8.47 -2.54
CA LEU A 123 -2.10 -7.84 -3.30
C LEU A 123 -1.59 -6.60 -4.05
N SER A 124 -2.11 -6.39 -5.27
CA SER A 124 -1.89 -5.17 -6.03
C SER A 124 -2.87 -4.07 -5.59
N ILE A 125 -2.60 -2.83 -6.02
CA ILE A 125 -3.54 -1.73 -5.79
C ILE A 125 -4.92 -2.05 -6.37
N ALA A 126 -4.96 -2.64 -7.57
CA ALA A 126 -6.22 -3.04 -8.21
C ALA A 126 -7.00 -4.06 -7.37
N ASP A 127 -6.29 -5.02 -6.76
CA ASP A 127 -6.91 -6.00 -5.86
C ASP A 127 -7.58 -5.30 -4.67
N TRP A 128 -6.91 -4.34 -4.05
CA TRP A 128 -7.45 -3.60 -2.92
C TRP A 128 -8.66 -2.75 -3.33
N ILE A 129 -8.63 -2.14 -4.51
CA ILE A 129 -9.77 -1.36 -5.03
C ILE A 129 -10.99 -2.26 -5.21
N ARG A 130 -10.81 -3.44 -5.81
CA ARG A 130 -11.90 -4.41 -5.96
C ARG A 130 -12.47 -4.84 -4.61
N LEU A 131 -11.58 -5.14 -3.67
CA LEU A 131 -11.98 -5.58 -2.32
C LEU A 131 -12.76 -4.48 -1.60
N ALA A 132 -12.26 -3.26 -1.61
CA ALA A 132 -12.93 -2.12 -0.98
C ALA A 132 -14.29 -1.84 -1.65
N SER A 133 -14.34 -1.86 -2.97
CA SER A 133 -15.59 -1.65 -3.72
C SER A 133 -16.63 -2.69 -3.37
N SER A 134 -16.24 -3.97 -3.31
CA SER A 134 -17.15 -5.07 -2.96
C SER A 134 -17.62 -4.98 -1.51
N PHE A 135 -16.75 -4.60 -0.58
CA PHE A 135 -17.10 -4.47 0.83
C PHE A 135 -18.15 -3.37 1.05
N PHE A 136 -17.95 -2.20 0.42
CA PHE A 136 -18.84 -1.06 0.62
C PHE A 136 -20.09 -1.07 -0.26
N ASN A 137 -20.18 -1.97 -1.24
CA ASN A 137 -21.35 -2.15 -2.09
C ASN A 137 -22.20 -3.35 -1.72
N CYS A 138 -21.87 -4.02 -0.61
CA CYS A 138 -22.67 -5.13 -0.07
C CYS A 138 -23.70 -4.63 0.91
#